data_deadc82fe34fcadfa4183175f4362013
#
_entry.id   deadc82fe34fcadfa4183175f4362013
#
_cell.length_a   1.000
_cell.length_b   1.000
_cell.length_c   1.000
_cell.angle_alpha   90.00
_cell.angle_beta   90.00
_cell.angle_gamma   90.00
#
_symmetry.space_group_name_H-M   'P 1'
#
loop_
_entity.id
_entity.type
_entity.pdbx_description
1 polymer ?
#
loop_
_entity_poly.entity_id
_entity_poly.type
_entity_poly.pdbx_seq_one_letter_code
_entity_poly.pdbx_strand_id
1 'polypeptide(L)'
;MGTVINSRYELDALPIGRGGMGEVWLGHDTKLDRPVAVKFIRFPDGEPDKDYIRRFVRESRITARLEHPGVPAVYDVGTHENRPYLVMQRVQGISIADLVAEQGALSIGWATGIAAQVCAVLTVAHDASLVHRDLKPSNLMLQPDGAVKVLDFGLAAAPTLSDFSKITVTGLPPGTPPYMAPEQIQTNISGPATDLYALGCTLHEMLTGERLFTGSTSYDVWSKQVAHEPLPVRGIRDDVPDELEELLLHLLRKKPEDRPDSAHAVYDRLLPFAVDLGPIPGVLSPASTVSPTRMYGSMLGRVFAAPPPTPPGGPGRPPVPTAAPVPPSAPPQRQPSQPGMGRSELRRARSEAGRLVSSSRYGQAAEVLAAAVRPAINAFGRTDEDVVRIRLELADALFEEGDYRSAAPAYEELAEDVAQEQGPHSELALHSRLRAATCRALFGETSEALRQLEALVRDKTEAFGTDDPRTLELRRQIGLLQLGAGQRHAAEQTLTSLLADLTRLNGRTHPSSKEISNLLSGLRGPEPR
;
A
#
# COMPACT_ATOMS: atom_id res chain seq x y z
N MET A 1 25.14 6.91 -28.31
CA MET A 1 24.34 8.08 -27.93
C MET A 1 23.41 7.63 -26.84
N GLY A 2 23.31 8.36 -25.75
CA GLY A 2 22.37 8.02 -24.66
C GLY A 2 20.92 8.18 -25.12
N THR A 3 20.01 7.37 -24.57
CA THR A 3 18.58 7.49 -24.86
C THR A 3 18.05 8.76 -24.20
N VAL A 4 17.34 9.61 -24.95
CA VAL A 4 16.71 10.83 -24.44
C VAL A 4 15.19 10.63 -24.38
N ILE A 5 14.60 10.82 -23.18
CA ILE A 5 13.16 10.70 -22.95
C ILE A 5 12.54 12.10 -22.91
N ASN A 6 11.44 12.30 -23.63
CA ASN A 6 10.68 13.56 -23.67
C ASN A 6 11.55 14.81 -23.91
N SER A 7 12.66 14.69 -24.65
CA SER A 7 13.64 15.76 -24.90
C SER A 7 14.14 16.42 -23.60
N ARG A 8 14.10 15.71 -22.46
CA ARG A 8 14.43 16.24 -21.13
C ARG A 8 15.34 15.34 -20.32
N TYR A 9 15.13 14.03 -20.33
CA TYR A 9 15.89 13.11 -19.48
C TYR A 9 16.89 12.33 -20.33
N GLU A 10 18.17 12.61 -20.13
CA GLU A 10 19.28 11.88 -20.77
C GLU A 10 19.64 10.70 -19.89
N LEU A 11 19.52 9.47 -20.44
CA LEU A 11 19.84 8.25 -19.72
C LEU A 11 21.29 7.83 -19.95
N ASP A 12 21.89 7.19 -18.94
CA ASP A 12 23.18 6.54 -19.07
C ASP A 12 23.13 5.41 -20.12
N ALA A 13 24.29 4.92 -20.54
CA ALA A 13 24.38 3.91 -21.60
C ALA A 13 23.76 2.55 -21.23
N LEU A 14 23.72 2.22 -19.94
CA LEU A 14 23.24 0.94 -19.41
C LEU A 14 22.38 1.15 -18.17
N PRO A 15 21.35 0.31 -17.95
CA PRO A 15 20.58 0.33 -16.72
C PRO A 15 21.43 -0.17 -15.55
N ILE A 16 21.20 0.39 -14.37
CA ILE A 16 21.83 -0.04 -13.12
C ILE A 16 21.19 -1.29 -12.51
N GLY A 17 19.95 -1.59 -12.90
CA GLY A 17 19.21 -2.76 -12.42
C GLY A 17 18.17 -3.23 -13.43
N ARG A 18 18.03 -4.55 -13.54
CA ARG A 18 16.98 -5.22 -14.32
C ARG A 18 16.31 -6.25 -13.43
N GLY A 19 14.99 -6.24 -13.38
CA GLY A 19 14.20 -7.18 -12.58
C GLY A 19 12.86 -7.50 -13.21
N GLY A 20 12.07 -8.32 -12.53
CA GLY A 20 10.74 -8.72 -13.00
C GLY A 20 9.78 -7.56 -13.23
N MET A 21 9.95 -6.45 -12.48
CA MET A 21 9.09 -5.26 -12.56
C MET A 21 9.57 -4.21 -13.57
N GLY A 22 10.78 -4.35 -14.13
CA GLY A 22 11.31 -3.38 -15.09
C GLY A 22 12.79 -3.14 -15.00
N GLU A 23 13.21 -1.99 -15.50
CA GLU A 23 14.61 -1.56 -15.60
C GLU A 23 14.78 -0.20 -14.94
N VAL A 24 15.84 -0.02 -14.16
CA VAL A 24 16.20 1.27 -13.55
C VAL A 24 17.44 1.82 -14.24
N TRP A 25 17.34 3.04 -14.69
CA TRP A 25 18.40 3.78 -15.37
C TRP A 25 18.80 4.98 -14.53
N LEU A 26 20.08 5.28 -14.46
CA LEU A 26 20.54 6.60 -14.04
C LEU A 26 20.47 7.54 -15.24
N GLY A 27 20.31 8.84 -14.95
CA GLY A 27 20.25 9.84 -15.99
C GLY A 27 20.32 11.25 -15.41
N HIS A 28 20.10 12.22 -16.29
CA HIS A 28 20.17 13.64 -16.00
C HIS A 28 18.92 14.38 -16.50
N ASP A 29 18.30 15.17 -15.64
CA ASP A 29 17.22 16.12 -16.00
C ASP A 29 17.87 17.38 -16.57
N THR A 30 17.92 17.50 -17.89
CA THR A 30 18.56 18.62 -18.59
C THR A 30 17.88 19.96 -18.35
N LYS A 31 16.59 19.98 -17.96
CA LYS A 31 15.85 21.21 -17.66
C LYS A 31 16.16 21.78 -16.29
N LEU A 32 16.38 20.92 -15.30
CA LEU A 32 16.65 21.32 -13.91
C LEU A 32 18.09 21.08 -13.48
N ASP A 33 18.95 20.63 -14.41
CA ASP A 33 20.37 20.34 -14.20
C ASP A 33 20.63 19.50 -12.95
N ARG A 34 19.98 18.32 -12.87
CA ARG A 34 20.11 17.45 -11.71
C ARG A 34 20.14 15.96 -12.09
N PRO A 35 20.85 15.13 -11.30
CA PRO A 35 20.83 13.68 -11.46
C PRO A 35 19.46 13.11 -11.09
N VAL A 36 19.00 12.12 -11.85
CA VAL A 36 17.74 11.42 -11.65
C VAL A 36 17.91 9.91 -11.76
N ALA A 37 16.97 9.15 -11.22
CA ALA A 37 16.77 7.75 -11.55
C ALA A 37 15.46 7.61 -12.35
N VAL A 38 15.49 6.81 -13.41
CA VAL A 38 14.33 6.57 -14.28
C VAL A 38 14.03 5.10 -14.27
N LYS A 39 12.84 4.74 -13.79
CA LYS A 39 12.36 3.35 -13.78
C LYS A 39 11.37 3.14 -14.90
N PHE A 40 11.70 2.27 -15.85
CA PHE A 40 10.78 1.76 -16.85
C PHE A 40 10.06 0.54 -16.34
N ILE A 41 8.76 0.50 -16.56
CA ILE A 41 7.95 -0.65 -16.16
C ILE A 41 7.91 -1.67 -17.29
N ARG A 42 7.97 -2.94 -16.90
CA ARG A 42 7.81 -4.07 -17.81
C ARG A 42 6.40 -4.62 -17.67
N PHE A 43 5.76 -4.89 -18.81
CA PHE A 43 4.47 -5.57 -18.81
C PHE A 43 4.68 -7.07 -18.56
N PRO A 44 3.93 -7.70 -17.65
CA PRO A 44 4.08 -9.13 -17.34
C PRO A 44 3.97 -10.03 -18.57
N ASP A 45 3.03 -9.72 -19.47
CA ASP A 45 2.75 -10.49 -20.70
C ASP A 45 3.52 -9.97 -21.92
N GLY A 46 4.39 -8.97 -21.75
CA GLY A 46 5.16 -8.36 -22.82
C GLY A 46 4.37 -7.36 -23.69
N GLU A 47 3.04 -7.33 -23.57
CA GLU A 47 2.16 -6.41 -24.31
C GLU A 47 1.62 -5.29 -23.40
N PRO A 48 1.39 -4.07 -23.94
CA PRO A 48 0.85 -2.96 -23.19
C PRO A 48 -0.57 -3.24 -22.68
N ASP A 49 -0.73 -3.27 -21.36
CA ASP A 49 -2.02 -3.38 -20.68
C ASP A 49 -2.45 -2.00 -20.14
N LYS A 50 -3.60 -1.49 -20.62
CA LYS A 50 -4.12 -0.18 -20.24
C LYS A 50 -4.50 -0.10 -18.76
N ASP A 51 -4.99 -1.17 -18.17
CA ASP A 51 -5.37 -1.21 -16.76
C ASP A 51 -4.13 -1.28 -15.87
N TYR A 52 -3.08 -1.97 -16.34
CA TYR A 52 -1.78 -1.97 -15.67
C TYR A 52 -1.14 -0.57 -15.68
N ILE A 53 -1.19 0.14 -16.82
CA ILE A 53 -0.69 1.52 -16.95
C ILE A 53 -1.46 2.46 -16.01
N ARG A 54 -2.80 2.36 -15.95
CA ARG A 54 -3.61 3.18 -15.03
C ARG A 54 -3.22 2.96 -13.58
N ARG A 55 -3.08 1.71 -13.16
CA ARG A 55 -2.66 1.35 -11.79
C ARG A 55 -1.29 1.91 -11.46
N PHE A 56 -0.33 1.70 -12.37
CA PHE A 56 1.01 2.25 -12.20
C PHE A 56 1.00 3.78 -12.03
N VAL A 57 0.27 4.49 -12.88
CA VAL A 57 0.15 5.96 -12.78
C VAL A 57 -0.51 6.38 -11.47
N ARG A 58 -1.56 5.67 -11.02
CA ARG A 58 -2.23 5.92 -9.75
C ARG A 58 -1.27 5.73 -8.57
N GLU A 59 -0.60 4.58 -8.47
CA GLU A 59 0.32 4.29 -7.37
C GLU A 59 1.54 5.23 -7.38
N SER A 60 2.03 5.59 -8.57
CA SER A 60 3.07 6.62 -8.71
C SER A 60 2.64 7.96 -8.14
N ARG A 61 1.36 8.35 -8.31
CA ARG A 61 0.82 9.60 -7.75
C ARG A 61 0.66 9.55 -6.24
N ILE A 62 0.20 8.42 -5.69
CA ILE A 62 0.12 8.25 -4.24
C ILE A 62 1.54 8.34 -3.64
N THR A 63 2.51 7.64 -4.23
CA THR A 63 3.92 7.74 -3.83
C THR A 63 4.46 9.17 -3.92
N ALA A 64 4.10 9.92 -4.97
CA ALA A 64 4.53 11.31 -5.15
C ALA A 64 3.99 12.27 -4.08
N ARG A 65 2.91 11.91 -3.38
CA ARG A 65 2.33 12.68 -2.27
C ARG A 65 2.89 12.31 -0.90
N LEU A 66 3.66 11.21 -0.81
CA LEU A 66 4.28 10.84 0.46
C LEU A 66 5.40 11.81 0.79
N GLU A 67 5.14 12.70 1.72
CA GLU A 67 6.12 13.65 2.25
C GLU A 67 6.85 13.04 3.44
N HIS A 68 7.90 12.26 3.17
CA HIS A 68 8.73 11.67 4.21
C HIS A 68 10.20 11.62 3.80
N PRO A 69 11.17 11.97 4.68
CA PRO A 69 12.60 11.95 4.35
C PRO A 69 13.10 10.56 3.92
N GLY A 70 12.48 9.49 4.35
CA GLY A 70 12.80 8.11 3.97
C GLY A 70 12.20 7.64 2.63
N VAL A 71 11.47 8.50 1.89
CA VAL A 71 10.90 8.18 0.58
C VAL A 71 11.64 9.00 -0.49
N PRO A 72 12.07 8.40 -1.62
CA PRO A 72 12.60 9.18 -2.74
C PRO A 72 11.51 10.08 -3.34
N ALA A 73 11.83 11.34 -3.60
CA ALA A 73 10.92 12.25 -4.27
C ALA A 73 10.63 11.77 -5.70
N VAL A 74 9.37 11.70 -6.08
CA VAL A 74 8.92 11.47 -7.46
C VAL A 74 8.91 12.81 -8.18
N TYR A 75 9.51 12.87 -9.37
CA TYR A 75 9.67 14.10 -10.13
C TYR A 75 8.77 14.17 -11.36
N ASP A 76 8.51 13.01 -11.99
CA ASP A 76 7.71 12.95 -13.21
C ASP A 76 7.23 11.52 -13.45
N VAL A 77 6.15 11.39 -14.21
CA VAL A 77 5.61 10.11 -14.69
C VAL A 77 5.16 10.29 -16.13
N GLY A 78 5.48 9.34 -16.99
CA GLY A 78 5.12 9.43 -18.39
C GLY A 78 5.18 8.11 -19.12
N THR A 79 5.09 8.20 -20.46
CA THR A 79 5.20 7.05 -21.37
C THR A 79 6.20 7.39 -22.48
N HIS A 80 7.13 6.50 -22.73
CA HIS A 80 8.10 6.58 -23.82
C HIS A 80 8.07 5.27 -24.61
N GLU A 81 7.86 5.34 -25.93
CA GLU A 81 7.72 4.15 -26.80
C GLU A 81 6.72 3.10 -26.24
N ASN A 82 5.56 3.56 -25.81
CA ASN A 82 4.50 2.76 -25.15
C ASN A 82 4.91 2.10 -23.81
N ARG A 83 6.10 2.41 -23.27
CA ARG A 83 6.53 1.93 -21.96
C ARG A 83 6.34 3.03 -20.90
N PRO A 84 5.58 2.76 -19.83
CA PRO A 84 5.47 3.69 -18.71
C PRO A 84 6.80 3.85 -18.02
N TYR A 85 7.09 5.07 -17.58
CA TYR A 85 8.28 5.36 -16.79
C TYR A 85 7.96 6.31 -15.62
N LEU A 86 8.78 6.21 -14.60
CA LEU A 86 8.79 7.07 -13.41
C LEU A 86 10.16 7.72 -13.28
N VAL A 87 10.20 9.05 -13.13
CA VAL A 87 11.43 9.80 -12.82
C VAL A 87 11.42 10.15 -11.34
N MET A 88 12.48 9.80 -10.64
CA MET A 88 12.57 9.98 -9.20
C MET A 88 13.96 10.46 -8.76
N GLN A 89 14.06 10.82 -7.51
CA GLN A 89 15.32 11.17 -6.85
C GLN A 89 16.32 10.03 -7.01
N ARG A 90 17.51 10.36 -7.55
CA ARG A 90 18.67 9.46 -7.46
C ARG A 90 19.11 9.38 -6.01
N VAL A 91 19.02 8.20 -5.40
CA VAL A 91 19.50 7.95 -4.05
C VAL A 91 20.95 7.50 -4.10
N GLN A 92 21.82 8.16 -3.35
CA GLN A 92 23.20 7.76 -3.15
C GLN A 92 23.30 6.93 -1.88
N GLY A 93 24.08 5.83 -1.93
CA GLY A 93 24.25 4.94 -0.79
C GLY A 93 24.47 3.50 -1.22
N ILE A 94 24.36 2.60 -0.26
CA ILE A 94 24.46 1.14 -0.48
C ILE A 94 23.09 0.52 -0.19
N SER A 95 22.70 -0.51 -0.96
CA SER A 95 21.51 -1.28 -0.60
C SER A 95 21.79 -2.12 0.66
N ILE A 96 20.73 -2.34 1.48
CA ILE A 96 20.86 -3.21 2.64
C ILE A 96 21.24 -4.64 2.22
N ALA A 97 20.82 -5.09 1.02
CA ALA A 97 21.22 -6.39 0.48
C ALA A 97 22.74 -6.46 0.24
N ASP A 98 23.30 -5.43 -0.40
CA ASP A 98 24.76 -5.36 -0.64
C ASP A 98 25.52 -5.20 0.68
N LEU A 99 24.99 -4.39 1.61
CA LEU A 99 25.58 -4.20 2.93
C LEU A 99 25.67 -5.53 3.71
N VAL A 100 24.59 -6.32 3.74
CA VAL A 100 24.57 -7.64 4.39
C VAL A 100 25.49 -8.62 3.65
N ALA A 101 25.54 -8.57 2.32
CA ALA A 101 26.44 -9.42 1.55
C ALA A 101 27.93 -9.11 1.83
N GLU A 102 28.28 -7.84 2.05
CA GLU A 102 29.65 -7.42 2.33
C GLU A 102 30.07 -7.60 3.79
N GLN A 103 29.17 -7.33 4.74
CA GLN A 103 29.47 -7.30 6.18
C GLN A 103 29.04 -8.57 6.92
N GLY A 104 28.16 -9.39 6.33
CA GLY A 104 27.42 -10.44 7.05
C GLY A 104 26.35 -9.86 7.99
N ALA A 105 26.23 -10.44 9.17
CA ALA A 105 25.29 -9.96 10.20
C ALA A 105 25.65 -8.54 10.66
N LEU A 106 24.66 -7.65 10.66
CA LEU A 106 24.82 -6.29 11.18
C LEU A 106 24.79 -6.28 12.71
N SER A 107 25.30 -5.22 13.33
CA SER A 107 25.09 -5.00 14.76
C SER A 107 23.59 -4.87 15.07
N ILE A 108 23.19 -5.27 16.27
CA ILE A 108 21.79 -5.17 16.73
C ILE A 108 21.32 -3.72 16.59
N GLY A 109 22.12 -2.74 16.99
CA GLY A 109 21.80 -1.33 16.87
C GLY A 109 21.50 -0.92 15.42
N TRP A 110 22.36 -1.32 14.47
CA TRP A 110 22.12 -0.97 13.06
C TRP A 110 20.93 -1.71 12.45
N ALA A 111 20.76 -3.01 12.72
CA ALA A 111 19.62 -3.77 12.23
C ALA A 111 18.29 -3.17 12.70
N THR A 112 18.20 -2.85 14.00
CA THR A 112 17.00 -2.23 14.60
C THR A 112 16.82 -0.77 14.21
N GLY A 113 17.92 0.00 14.09
CA GLY A 113 17.87 1.39 13.65
C GLY A 113 17.42 1.55 12.19
N ILE A 114 17.83 0.64 11.31
CA ILE A 114 17.34 0.56 9.91
C ILE A 114 15.85 0.17 9.92
N ALA A 115 15.47 -0.88 10.64
CA ALA A 115 14.08 -1.34 10.73
C ALA A 115 13.15 -0.26 11.31
N ALA A 116 13.59 0.49 12.34
CA ALA A 116 12.83 1.59 12.90
C ALA A 116 12.61 2.73 11.87
N GLN A 117 13.63 3.10 11.09
CA GLN A 117 13.46 4.07 10.01
C GLN A 117 12.48 3.59 8.93
N VAL A 118 12.50 2.29 8.58
CA VAL A 118 11.51 1.69 7.67
C VAL A 118 10.11 1.75 8.26
N CYS A 119 9.93 1.47 9.56
CA CYS A 119 8.63 1.59 10.23
C CYS A 119 8.07 3.02 10.15
N ALA A 120 8.91 4.05 10.34
CA ALA A 120 8.49 5.44 10.21
C ALA A 120 7.95 5.75 8.80
N VAL A 121 8.60 5.21 7.77
CA VAL A 121 8.13 5.33 6.37
C VAL A 121 6.83 4.57 6.15
N LEU A 122 6.75 3.31 6.63
CA LEU A 122 5.54 2.49 6.49
C LEU A 122 4.33 3.10 7.20
N THR A 123 4.53 3.76 8.34
CA THR A 123 3.44 4.45 9.05
C THR A 123 2.77 5.48 8.14
N VAL A 124 3.55 6.37 7.52
CA VAL A 124 3.02 7.40 6.61
C VAL A 124 2.40 6.77 5.35
N ALA A 125 3.01 5.71 4.82
CA ALA A 125 2.49 5.02 3.64
C ALA A 125 1.14 4.33 3.93
N HIS A 126 1.05 3.61 5.04
CA HIS A 126 -0.18 2.91 5.45
C HIS A 126 -1.31 3.89 5.78
N ASP A 127 -1.00 5.04 6.39
CA ASP A 127 -1.96 6.13 6.60
C ASP A 127 -2.50 6.69 5.28
N ALA A 128 -1.67 6.73 4.24
CA ALA A 128 -2.06 7.09 2.88
C ALA A 128 -2.69 5.91 2.10
N SER A 129 -3.02 4.79 2.77
CA SER A 129 -3.55 3.56 2.15
C SER A 129 -2.63 2.96 1.07
N LEU A 130 -1.33 3.21 1.15
CA LEU A 130 -0.31 2.65 0.27
C LEU A 130 0.44 1.53 0.98
N VAL A 131 0.40 0.32 0.41
CA VAL A 131 1.14 -0.86 0.86
C VAL A 131 2.34 -1.06 -0.05
N HIS A 132 3.51 -1.37 0.52
CA HIS A 132 4.75 -1.54 -0.26
C HIS A 132 4.76 -2.82 -1.11
N ARG A 133 4.34 -3.95 -0.54
CA ARG A 133 4.15 -5.27 -1.15
C ARG A 133 5.41 -6.03 -1.60
N ASP A 134 6.54 -5.37 -1.76
CA ASP A 134 7.83 -5.97 -2.12
C ASP A 134 8.96 -5.41 -1.25
N LEU A 135 8.71 -5.30 0.06
CA LEU A 135 9.72 -4.85 1.02
C LEU A 135 10.79 -5.94 1.15
N LYS A 136 12.05 -5.56 0.96
CA LYS A 136 13.20 -6.45 1.00
C LYS A 136 14.49 -5.65 1.12
N PRO A 137 15.62 -6.25 1.52
CA PRO A 137 16.88 -5.53 1.68
C PRO A 137 17.35 -4.76 0.43
N SER A 138 17.11 -5.27 -0.78
CA SER A 138 17.51 -4.58 -2.02
C SER A 138 16.67 -3.34 -2.35
N ASN A 139 15.49 -3.18 -1.72
CA ASN A 139 14.65 -1.99 -1.85
C ASN A 139 14.87 -0.99 -0.70
N LEU A 140 15.88 -1.21 0.14
CA LEU A 140 16.28 -0.32 1.23
C LEU A 140 17.69 0.21 0.95
N MET A 141 17.86 1.53 0.89
CA MET A 141 19.14 2.19 0.65
C MET A 141 19.61 2.90 1.91
N LEU A 142 20.79 2.56 2.41
CA LEU A 142 21.47 3.27 3.49
C LEU A 142 22.34 4.37 2.87
N GLN A 143 22.02 5.63 3.21
CA GLN A 143 22.77 6.80 2.75
C GLN A 143 24.04 7.03 3.61
N PRO A 144 25.04 7.77 3.12
CA PRO A 144 26.28 8.03 3.86
C PRO A 144 26.08 8.76 5.18
N ASP A 145 24.95 9.43 5.39
CA ASP A 145 24.60 10.10 6.64
C ASP A 145 23.83 9.22 7.64
N GLY A 146 23.57 7.96 7.30
CA GLY A 146 22.84 6.99 8.10
C GLY A 146 21.32 7.03 7.91
N ALA A 147 20.82 7.86 7.01
CA ALA A 147 19.41 7.87 6.65
C ALA A 147 19.06 6.67 5.75
N VAL A 148 17.90 6.07 5.96
CA VAL A 148 17.39 4.98 5.13
C VAL A 148 16.34 5.52 4.16
N LYS A 149 16.44 5.13 2.89
CA LYS A 149 15.44 5.36 1.86
C LYS A 149 14.78 4.04 1.47
N VAL A 150 13.46 4.02 1.50
CA VAL A 150 12.64 2.90 1.04
C VAL A 150 12.28 3.14 -0.42
N LEU A 151 12.73 2.26 -1.31
CA LEU A 151 12.54 2.37 -2.75
C LEU A 151 11.31 1.56 -3.19
N ASP A 152 10.79 1.88 -4.39
CA ASP A 152 9.83 1.05 -5.13
C ASP A 152 8.49 0.79 -4.44
N PHE A 153 7.91 1.80 -3.77
CA PHE A 153 6.56 1.72 -3.22
C PHE A 153 5.52 1.36 -4.28
N GLY A 154 4.72 0.31 -3.98
CA GLY A 154 3.47 0.01 -4.66
C GLY A 154 3.54 -0.26 -6.17
N LEU A 155 4.73 -0.16 -6.80
CA LEU A 155 4.91 -0.31 -8.26
C LEU A 155 4.68 -1.76 -8.74
N ALA A 156 4.58 -2.72 -7.82
CA ALA A 156 3.97 -4.02 -8.10
C ALA A 156 2.46 -3.81 -8.13
N ALA A 157 1.89 -3.71 -9.33
CA ALA A 157 0.47 -3.47 -9.54
C ALA A 157 -0.40 -4.27 -8.57
N ALA A 158 -1.16 -3.55 -7.71
CA ALA A 158 -2.14 -4.21 -6.87
C ALA A 158 -3.12 -4.96 -7.76
N PRO A 159 -3.30 -6.28 -7.61
CA PRO A 159 -4.35 -6.97 -8.30
C PRO A 159 -5.67 -6.35 -7.87
N THR A 160 -6.48 -5.89 -8.82
CA THR A 160 -7.88 -5.61 -8.55
C THR A 160 -8.63 -6.93 -8.39
N LEU A 161 -9.80 -6.90 -7.75
CA LEU A 161 -10.66 -8.10 -7.67
C LEU A 161 -10.94 -8.73 -9.06
N SER A 162 -10.85 -7.94 -10.15
CA SER A 162 -10.94 -8.43 -11.54
C SER A 162 -9.66 -9.09 -12.06
N ASP A 163 -8.50 -8.84 -11.46
CA ASP A 163 -7.22 -9.41 -11.90
C ASP A 163 -6.95 -10.80 -11.30
N PHE A 164 -7.71 -11.21 -10.28
CA PHE A 164 -7.67 -12.59 -9.79
C PHE A 164 -7.98 -13.62 -10.88
N SER A 165 -8.66 -13.21 -11.95
CA SER A 165 -8.90 -14.06 -13.13
C SER A 165 -7.71 -14.18 -14.08
N LYS A 166 -6.76 -13.24 -14.07
CA LYS A 166 -5.61 -13.21 -15.00
C LYS A 166 -4.32 -13.81 -14.44
N ILE A 167 -4.19 -13.91 -13.11
CA ILE A 167 -2.97 -14.39 -12.43
C ILE A 167 -2.71 -15.88 -12.67
N THR A 168 -3.72 -16.63 -13.11
CA THR A 168 -3.64 -18.07 -13.35
C THR A 168 -2.90 -18.49 -14.63
N VAL A 169 -2.58 -17.56 -15.53
CA VAL A 169 -1.91 -17.90 -16.79
C VAL A 169 -0.41 -18.20 -16.59
N THR A 170 0.25 -17.55 -15.63
CA THR A 170 1.68 -17.79 -15.32
C THR A 170 1.93 -18.61 -14.05
N GLY A 171 0.90 -18.82 -13.20
CA GLY A 171 0.98 -19.64 -11.98
C GLY A 171 1.90 -19.12 -10.88
N LEU A 172 2.49 -17.92 -11.02
CA LEU A 172 3.46 -17.37 -10.08
C LEU A 172 2.97 -16.02 -9.53
N PRO A 173 2.85 -15.86 -8.19
CA PRO A 173 2.54 -14.57 -7.59
C PRO A 173 3.68 -13.57 -7.83
N PRO A 174 3.38 -12.27 -8.06
CA PRO A 174 4.39 -11.23 -8.15
C PRO A 174 5.03 -10.99 -6.79
N GLY A 175 6.36 -10.91 -6.74
CA GLY A 175 7.14 -10.62 -5.53
C GLY A 175 8.44 -11.41 -5.46
N THR A 176 9.18 -11.19 -4.38
CA THR A 176 10.46 -11.85 -4.13
C THR A 176 10.26 -12.98 -3.10
N PRO A 177 10.33 -14.27 -3.49
CA PRO A 177 9.93 -15.40 -2.65
C PRO A 177 10.41 -15.40 -1.19
N PRO A 178 11.66 -15.03 -0.87
CA PRO A 178 12.16 -15.07 0.51
C PRO A 178 11.51 -14.08 1.47
N TYR A 179 10.78 -13.07 0.98
CA TYR A 179 10.19 -12.01 1.80
C TYR A 179 8.68 -11.93 1.68
N MET A 180 8.07 -12.76 0.83
CA MET A 180 6.62 -12.77 0.62
C MET A 180 5.90 -13.27 1.85
N ALA A 181 4.87 -12.55 2.25
CA ALA A 181 3.98 -12.97 3.33
C ALA A 181 3.09 -14.15 2.90
N PRO A 182 2.68 -15.04 3.84
CA PRO A 182 1.82 -16.19 3.55
C PRO A 182 0.56 -15.85 2.76
N GLU A 183 -0.12 -14.75 3.12
CA GLU A 183 -1.34 -14.28 2.45
C GLU A 183 -1.08 -13.82 1.00
N GLN A 184 0.09 -13.25 0.71
CA GLN A 184 0.46 -12.90 -0.67
C GLN A 184 0.62 -14.15 -1.53
N ILE A 185 1.24 -15.20 -0.97
CA ILE A 185 1.47 -16.46 -1.69
C ILE A 185 0.17 -17.21 -1.92
N GLN A 186 -0.72 -17.25 -0.92
CA GLN A 186 -1.94 -18.04 -0.94
C GLN A 186 -3.06 -17.37 -1.73
N THR A 187 -3.19 -16.04 -1.63
CA THR A 187 -4.37 -15.31 -2.10
C THR A 187 -4.05 -14.07 -2.92
N ASN A 188 -2.76 -13.72 -3.03
CA ASN A 188 -2.29 -12.48 -3.66
C ASN A 188 -2.92 -11.19 -3.06
N ILE A 189 -3.44 -11.28 -1.84
CA ILE A 189 -3.95 -10.13 -1.09
C ILE A 189 -2.80 -9.55 -0.27
N SER A 190 -2.71 -8.23 -0.24
CA SER A 190 -1.70 -7.50 0.51
C SER A 190 -2.33 -6.37 1.30
N GLY A 191 -1.88 -6.21 2.53
CA GLY A 191 -2.28 -5.15 3.43
C GLY A 191 -1.09 -4.65 4.27
N PRO A 192 -1.30 -3.71 5.20
CA PRO A 192 -0.25 -3.23 6.10
C PRO A 192 0.52 -4.36 6.81
N ALA A 193 -0.18 -5.39 7.27
CA ALA A 193 0.42 -6.56 7.92
C ALA A 193 1.36 -7.37 7.01
N THR A 194 1.18 -7.30 5.68
CA THR A 194 2.07 -7.90 4.69
C THR A 194 3.46 -7.27 4.72
N ASP A 195 3.52 -5.93 4.78
CA ASP A 195 4.78 -5.20 4.88
C ASP A 195 5.49 -5.47 6.22
N LEU A 196 4.73 -5.67 7.31
CA LEU A 196 5.28 -6.02 8.62
C LEU A 196 5.94 -7.41 8.60
N TYR A 197 5.35 -8.39 7.91
CA TYR A 197 5.97 -9.70 7.73
C TYR A 197 7.28 -9.61 6.92
N ALA A 198 7.26 -8.88 5.81
CA ALA A 198 8.42 -8.65 4.98
C ALA A 198 9.54 -7.90 5.73
N LEU A 199 9.16 -6.95 6.62
CA LEU A 199 10.09 -6.31 7.54
C LEU A 199 10.69 -7.32 8.53
N GLY A 200 9.91 -8.26 9.05
CA GLY A 200 10.39 -9.36 9.89
C GLY A 200 11.44 -10.21 9.18
N CYS A 201 11.17 -10.63 7.93
CA CYS A 201 12.14 -11.37 7.12
C CYS A 201 13.44 -10.55 6.88
N THR A 202 13.29 -9.24 6.61
CA THR A 202 14.41 -8.33 6.39
C THR A 202 15.23 -8.12 7.67
N LEU A 203 14.57 -7.96 8.82
CA LEU A 203 15.22 -7.82 10.13
C LEU A 203 15.98 -9.09 10.50
N HIS A 204 15.39 -10.28 10.28
CA HIS A 204 16.08 -11.54 10.46
C HIS A 204 17.37 -11.60 9.67
N GLU A 205 17.32 -11.27 8.37
CA GLU A 205 18.50 -11.30 7.50
C GLU A 205 19.56 -10.27 7.93
N MET A 206 19.17 -9.08 8.35
CA MET A 206 20.11 -8.10 8.90
C MET A 206 20.79 -8.59 10.19
N LEU A 207 20.06 -9.31 11.06
CA LEU A 207 20.58 -9.82 12.32
C LEU A 207 21.49 -11.04 12.14
N THR A 208 21.22 -11.90 11.17
CA THR A 208 21.91 -13.19 11.00
C THR A 208 22.88 -13.23 9.81
N GLY A 209 22.72 -12.35 8.84
CA GLY A 209 23.40 -12.45 7.53
C GLY A 209 22.75 -13.46 6.58
N GLU A 210 21.70 -14.16 7.02
CA GLU A 210 21.06 -15.24 6.27
C GLU A 210 19.57 -15.01 6.11
N ARG A 211 19.01 -15.46 4.98
CA ARG A 211 17.56 -15.40 4.73
C ARG A 211 16.81 -16.34 5.67
N LEU A 212 15.64 -15.92 6.13
CA LEU A 212 14.80 -16.70 7.03
C LEU A 212 14.47 -18.10 6.50
N PHE A 213 14.08 -18.17 5.23
CA PHE A 213 13.83 -19.42 4.54
C PHE A 213 14.59 -19.46 3.22
N THR A 214 15.27 -20.59 2.98
CA THR A 214 15.99 -20.90 1.76
C THR A 214 15.46 -22.21 1.15
N GLY A 215 15.60 -22.38 -0.15
CA GLY A 215 15.12 -23.58 -0.84
C GLY A 215 15.74 -23.75 -2.21
N SER A 216 15.65 -24.94 -2.78
CA SER A 216 16.16 -25.27 -4.10
C SER A 216 15.33 -24.66 -5.23
N THR A 217 14.06 -24.34 -4.96
CA THR A 217 13.12 -23.72 -5.89
C THR A 217 12.31 -22.61 -5.20
N SER A 218 11.73 -21.69 -5.99
CA SER A 218 10.80 -20.71 -5.46
C SER A 218 9.61 -21.34 -4.74
N TYR A 219 9.13 -22.47 -5.22
CA TYR A 219 8.04 -23.23 -4.61
C TYR A 219 8.42 -23.76 -3.22
N ASP A 220 9.65 -24.27 -3.06
CA ASP A 220 10.15 -24.75 -1.76
C ASP A 220 10.20 -23.60 -0.75
N VAL A 221 10.68 -22.42 -1.15
CA VAL A 221 10.69 -21.21 -0.32
C VAL A 221 9.28 -20.78 0.04
N TRP A 222 8.35 -20.74 -0.92
CA TRP A 222 6.94 -20.41 -0.65
C TRP A 222 6.27 -21.38 0.30
N SER A 223 6.51 -22.69 0.12
CA SER A 223 5.98 -23.71 1.03
C SER A 223 6.45 -23.45 2.47
N LYS A 224 7.71 -23.09 2.65
CA LYS A 224 8.26 -22.75 3.97
C LYS A 224 7.67 -21.45 4.52
N GLN A 225 7.50 -20.41 3.71
CA GLN A 225 6.84 -19.18 4.12
C GLN A 225 5.43 -19.42 4.64
N VAL A 226 4.69 -20.32 4.01
CA VAL A 226 3.31 -20.64 4.40
C VAL A 226 3.23 -21.56 5.61
N ALA A 227 4.05 -22.61 5.66
CA ALA A 227 3.82 -23.74 6.57
C ALA A 227 4.86 -23.87 7.71
N HIS A 228 6.08 -23.36 7.55
CA HIS A 228 7.13 -23.56 8.56
C HIS A 228 7.18 -22.39 9.54
N GLU A 229 7.19 -22.70 10.82
CA GLU A 229 7.46 -21.69 11.85
C GLU A 229 8.93 -21.22 11.77
N PRO A 230 9.19 -19.91 11.96
CA PRO A 230 10.54 -19.39 12.01
C PRO A 230 11.28 -19.95 13.24
N LEU A 231 12.55 -20.31 13.05
CA LEU A 231 13.41 -20.68 14.16
C LEU A 231 13.78 -19.42 14.96
N PRO A 232 13.91 -19.52 16.29
CA PRO A 232 14.39 -18.44 17.14
C PRO A 232 15.77 -17.94 16.67
N VAL A 233 15.92 -16.62 16.51
CA VAL A 233 17.17 -16.01 16.03
C VAL A 233 18.31 -16.22 17.01
N ARG A 234 18.04 -16.36 18.31
CA ARG A 234 19.01 -16.65 19.35
C ARG A 234 19.66 -18.02 19.22
N GLY A 235 19.05 -18.94 18.48
CA GLY A 235 19.71 -20.19 18.08
C GLY A 235 20.87 -20.01 17.10
N ILE A 236 20.91 -18.88 16.40
CA ILE A 236 21.98 -18.50 15.46
C ILE A 236 22.89 -17.45 16.10
N ARG A 237 22.32 -16.52 16.87
CA ARG A 237 22.96 -15.36 17.45
C ARG A 237 22.49 -15.11 18.89
N ASP A 238 23.26 -15.55 19.86
CA ASP A 238 22.90 -15.60 21.27
C ASP A 238 22.89 -14.23 21.99
N ASP A 239 23.54 -13.19 21.39
CA ASP A 239 23.56 -11.82 21.92
C ASP A 239 22.28 -11.02 21.63
N VAL A 240 21.30 -11.58 20.89
CA VAL A 240 20.01 -10.93 20.63
C VAL A 240 19.15 -10.92 21.90
N PRO A 241 18.66 -9.74 22.36
CA PRO A 241 17.77 -9.64 23.51
C PRO A 241 16.47 -10.43 23.33
N ASP A 242 15.93 -10.99 24.43
CA ASP A 242 14.69 -11.78 24.41
C ASP A 242 13.52 -10.98 23.85
N GLU A 243 13.39 -9.70 24.22
CA GLU A 243 12.31 -8.82 23.77
C GLU A 243 12.40 -8.51 22.25
N LEU A 244 13.61 -8.47 21.69
CA LEU A 244 13.81 -8.27 20.26
C LEU A 244 13.48 -9.55 19.48
N GLU A 245 13.85 -10.72 19.99
CA GLU A 245 13.43 -12.00 19.42
C GLU A 245 11.92 -12.18 19.44
N GLU A 246 11.26 -11.84 20.57
CA GLU A 246 9.80 -11.87 20.67
C GLU A 246 9.14 -10.96 19.64
N LEU A 247 9.65 -9.73 19.44
CA LEU A 247 9.17 -8.83 18.42
C LEU A 247 9.34 -9.41 17.01
N LEU A 248 10.52 -9.99 16.72
CA LEU A 248 10.80 -10.61 15.42
C LEU A 248 9.84 -11.76 15.13
N LEU A 249 9.63 -12.67 16.09
CA LEU A 249 8.70 -13.78 15.97
C LEU A 249 7.24 -13.30 15.86
N HIS A 250 6.88 -12.17 16.50
CA HIS A 250 5.56 -11.55 16.36
C HIS A 250 5.33 -11.00 14.96
N LEU A 251 6.33 -10.36 14.34
CA LEU A 251 6.28 -9.90 12.93
C LEU A 251 6.09 -11.08 11.96
N LEU A 252 6.68 -12.24 12.27
CA LEU A 252 6.71 -13.43 11.42
C LEU A 252 5.53 -14.38 11.64
N ARG A 253 4.51 -13.99 12.42
CA ARG A 253 3.27 -14.77 12.56
C ARG A 253 2.63 -15.00 11.20
N LYS A 254 2.13 -16.23 10.98
CA LYS A 254 1.60 -16.64 9.68
C LYS A 254 0.31 -15.92 9.32
N LYS A 255 -0.57 -15.72 10.31
CA LYS A 255 -1.82 -14.99 10.13
C LYS A 255 -1.59 -13.49 10.28
N PRO A 256 -2.10 -12.66 9.34
CA PRO A 256 -1.95 -11.22 9.42
C PRO A 256 -2.48 -10.60 10.73
N GLU A 257 -3.60 -11.13 11.25
CA GLU A 257 -4.25 -10.67 12.48
C GLU A 257 -3.46 -10.99 13.76
N ASP A 258 -2.51 -11.94 13.70
CA ASP A 258 -1.65 -12.31 14.83
C ASP A 258 -0.34 -11.50 14.84
N ARG A 259 -0.16 -10.53 13.93
CA ARG A 259 1.00 -9.64 13.84
C ARG A 259 0.76 -8.33 14.61
N PRO A 260 1.80 -7.50 14.83
CA PRO A 260 1.61 -6.17 15.42
C PRO A 260 0.56 -5.32 14.65
N ASP A 261 -0.19 -4.51 15.39
CA ASP A 261 -1.33 -3.74 14.84
C ASP A 261 -0.90 -2.66 13.82
N SER A 262 0.32 -2.14 13.94
CA SER A 262 0.80 -1.06 13.07
C SER A 262 2.33 -0.98 13.01
N ALA A 263 2.84 -0.34 11.96
CA ALA A 263 4.26 -0.02 11.84
C ALA A 263 4.75 0.91 12.96
N HIS A 264 3.88 1.79 13.46
CA HIS A 264 4.20 2.65 14.60
C HIS A 264 4.44 1.85 15.89
N ALA A 265 3.59 0.86 16.19
CA ALA A 265 3.77 0.00 17.34
C ALA A 265 5.07 -0.82 17.25
N VAL A 266 5.48 -1.24 16.05
CA VAL A 266 6.77 -1.89 15.82
C VAL A 266 7.93 -0.92 16.02
N TYR A 267 7.81 0.32 15.52
CA TYR A 267 8.80 1.37 15.74
C TYR A 267 9.13 1.57 17.21
N ASP A 268 8.11 1.74 18.04
CA ASP A 268 8.28 1.96 19.50
C ASP A 268 9.02 0.81 20.18
N ARG A 269 8.76 -0.44 19.74
CA ARG A 269 9.42 -1.64 20.27
C ARG A 269 10.85 -1.81 19.77
N LEU A 270 11.21 -1.27 18.59
CA LEU A 270 12.57 -1.32 18.04
C LEU A 270 13.50 -0.25 18.65
N LEU A 271 12.94 0.91 19.01
CA LEU A 271 13.70 2.08 19.42
C LEU A 271 14.69 1.85 20.56
N PRO A 272 14.36 1.07 21.62
CA PRO A 272 15.29 0.77 22.72
C PRO A 272 16.57 0.05 22.29
N PHE A 273 16.53 -0.70 21.17
CA PHE A 273 17.66 -1.48 20.64
C PHE A 273 18.48 -0.72 19.61
N ALA A 274 17.97 0.40 19.08
CA ALA A 274 18.64 1.24 18.07
C ALA A 274 19.71 2.13 18.70
N VAL A 275 20.65 1.51 19.42
CA VAL A 275 21.76 2.16 20.13
C VAL A 275 23.10 1.75 19.54
N ASP A 276 24.17 2.45 19.90
CA ASP A 276 25.53 2.17 19.43
C ASP A 276 25.67 2.15 17.90
N LEU A 277 25.05 3.13 17.25
CA LEU A 277 25.09 3.33 15.79
C LEU A 277 26.47 3.90 15.37
N GLY A 278 27.51 3.11 15.55
CA GLY A 278 28.86 3.44 15.17
C GLY A 278 29.06 3.51 13.64
N PRO A 279 30.26 3.95 13.19
CA PRO A 279 30.57 3.96 11.77
C PRO A 279 30.52 2.55 11.17
N ILE A 280 30.02 2.45 9.93
CA ILE A 280 30.13 1.23 9.11
C ILE A 280 31.26 1.45 8.11
N PRO A 281 32.38 0.70 8.19
CA PRO A 281 33.52 0.88 7.30
C PRO A 281 33.13 0.82 5.82
N GLY A 282 33.62 1.77 5.03
CA GLY A 282 33.32 1.86 3.59
C GLY A 282 31.95 2.49 3.25
N VAL A 283 31.03 2.58 4.22
CA VAL A 283 29.65 3.09 4.02
C VAL A 283 29.42 4.37 4.81
N LEU A 284 29.68 4.32 6.11
CA LEU A 284 29.51 5.43 7.04
C LEU A 284 30.86 5.79 7.63
N SER A 285 31.41 6.90 7.21
CA SER A 285 32.59 7.46 7.87
C SER A 285 32.18 8.40 8.98
N PRO A 286 32.92 8.48 10.11
CA PRO A 286 32.72 9.51 11.10
C PRO A 286 32.86 10.84 10.37
N ALA A 287 31.74 11.53 10.20
CA ALA A 287 31.73 12.74 9.39
C ALA A 287 32.54 13.84 10.08
N SER A 288 33.57 14.31 9.41
CA SER A 288 34.12 15.67 9.64
C SER A 288 33.11 16.77 9.27
N THR A 289 31.97 16.40 8.66
CA THR A 289 30.92 17.29 8.21
C THR A 289 29.60 16.98 8.91
N VAL A 290 29.05 17.99 9.56
CA VAL A 290 27.72 17.91 10.19
C VAL A 290 26.69 17.68 9.09
N SER A 291 25.98 16.54 9.11
CA SER A 291 24.89 16.26 8.18
C SER A 291 23.77 17.31 8.34
N PRO A 292 23.39 18.04 7.27
CA PRO A 292 22.25 18.99 7.33
C PRO A 292 20.94 18.31 7.78
N THR A 293 20.71 17.06 7.38
CA THR A 293 19.53 16.26 7.79
C THR A 293 19.53 16.03 9.30
N ARG A 294 20.68 15.69 9.90
CA ARG A 294 20.80 15.51 11.35
C ARG A 294 20.62 16.82 12.10
N MET A 295 21.16 17.95 11.58
CA MET A 295 20.94 19.27 12.17
C MET A 295 19.45 19.61 12.21
N TYR A 296 18.75 19.40 11.10
CA TYR A 296 17.32 19.65 11.00
C TYR A 296 16.52 18.75 11.94
N GLY A 297 16.78 17.44 11.93
CA GLY A 297 16.15 16.46 12.82
C GLY A 297 16.41 16.75 14.30
N SER A 298 17.62 17.17 14.66
CA SER A 298 17.96 17.58 16.03
C SER A 298 17.15 18.79 16.52
N MET A 299 16.83 19.73 15.62
CA MET A 299 15.95 20.86 15.96
C MET A 299 14.48 20.41 16.07
N LEU A 300 14.00 19.55 15.16
CA LEU A 300 12.65 19.01 15.25
C LEU A 300 12.43 18.20 16.53
N GLY A 301 13.41 17.42 16.97
CA GLY A 301 13.36 16.67 18.21
C GLY A 301 13.26 17.53 19.48
N ARG A 302 13.50 18.86 19.36
CA ARG A 302 13.29 19.82 20.47
C ARG A 302 11.91 20.47 20.46
N VAL A 303 11.19 20.36 19.34
CA VAL A 303 9.83 20.90 19.24
C VAL A 303 8.90 20.00 20.06
N PHE A 304 8.16 20.61 21.00
CA PHE A 304 7.31 19.88 21.97
C PHE A 304 8.05 18.93 22.93
N ALA A 305 9.40 18.91 22.92
CA ALA A 305 10.14 18.21 23.95
C ALA A 305 9.87 18.85 25.32
N ALA A 306 9.63 18.03 26.34
CA ALA A 306 9.54 18.54 27.71
C ALA A 306 10.85 19.29 28.06
N PRO A 307 10.79 20.47 28.69
CA PRO A 307 12.00 21.17 29.10
C PRO A 307 12.81 20.25 30.03
N PRO A 308 14.15 20.22 29.88
CA PRO A 308 14.99 19.42 30.76
C PRO A 308 14.70 19.79 32.23
N PRO A 309 14.73 18.84 33.17
CA PRO A 309 14.52 19.12 34.59
C PRO A 309 15.50 20.20 35.01
N THR A 310 14.98 21.28 35.57
CA THR A 310 15.78 22.44 36.03
C THR A 310 16.70 21.94 37.14
N PRO A 311 18.02 22.17 37.07
CA PRO A 311 18.90 21.86 38.17
C PRO A 311 18.47 22.66 39.41
N PRO A 312 18.52 22.08 40.62
CA PRO A 312 18.11 22.77 41.83
C PRO A 312 19.02 23.94 42.13
N GLY A 313 18.46 25.15 42.15
CA GLY A 313 19.03 26.33 42.83
C GLY A 313 19.93 27.22 42.00
N GLY A 314 19.33 28.15 41.23
CA GLY A 314 19.95 29.40 40.83
C GLY A 314 18.98 30.56 41.10
N PRO A 315 19.46 31.79 41.44
CA PRO A 315 18.59 32.88 41.88
C PRO A 315 17.65 33.34 40.76
N GLY A 316 16.41 33.59 41.16
CA GLY A 316 15.26 33.84 40.31
C GLY A 316 15.43 34.91 39.24
N ARG A 317 15.03 34.57 38.04
CA ARG A 317 14.79 35.50 36.93
C ARG A 317 13.45 36.21 37.18
N PRO A 318 13.34 37.52 36.98
CA PRO A 318 12.08 38.23 37.20
C PRO A 318 10.98 37.73 36.27
N PRO A 319 9.71 37.76 36.68
CA PRO A 319 8.60 37.26 35.90
C PRO A 319 8.41 38.08 34.60
N VAL A 320 8.28 37.37 33.51
CA VAL A 320 7.87 37.93 32.22
C VAL A 320 6.42 38.39 32.35
N PRO A 321 6.06 39.61 31.88
CA PRO A 321 4.67 40.08 31.97
C PRO A 321 3.73 39.18 31.20
N THR A 322 2.71 38.70 31.89
CA THR A 322 1.61 37.90 31.29
C THR A 322 0.87 38.80 30.32
N ALA A 323 0.81 38.42 29.06
CA ALA A 323 0.00 39.11 28.05
C ALA A 323 -1.46 39.15 28.49
N ALA A 324 -2.10 40.29 28.39
CA ALA A 324 -3.51 40.48 28.69
C ALA A 324 -4.40 39.57 27.83
N PRO A 325 -5.52 39.07 28.38
CA PRO A 325 -6.43 38.22 27.61
C PRO A 325 -7.01 39.01 26.42
N VAL A 326 -6.91 38.42 25.25
CA VAL A 326 -7.57 38.91 24.03
C VAL A 326 -9.09 38.85 24.27
N PRO A 327 -9.86 39.94 24.01
CA PRO A 327 -11.31 39.92 24.16
C PRO A 327 -11.94 38.92 23.22
N PRO A 328 -13.04 38.26 23.62
CA PRO A 328 -13.72 37.26 22.80
C PRO A 328 -14.18 37.91 21.49
N SER A 329 -13.82 37.26 20.39
CA SER A 329 -14.26 37.64 19.04
C SER A 329 -15.79 37.63 19.00
N ALA A 330 -16.35 38.69 18.39
CA ALA A 330 -17.78 38.78 18.15
C ALA A 330 -18.34 37.57 17.39
N PRO A 331 -19.60 37.17 17.65
CA PRO A 331 -20.21 36.03 16.95
C PRO A 331 -20.18 36.25 15.44
N PRO A 332 -19.93 35.18 14.65
CA PRO A 332 -19.87 35.31 13.21
C PRO A 332 -21.19 35.87 12.68
N GLN A 333 -21.12 37.00 11.99
CA GLN A 333 -22.22 37.52 11.24
C GLN A 333 -22.68 36.46 10.24
N ARG A 334 -23.98 36.12 10.28
CA ARG A 334 -24.60 35.28 9.26
C ARG A 334 -24.31 35.89 7.90
N GLN A 335 -23.49 35.21 7.13
CA GLN A 335 -23.33 35.51 5.70
C GLN A 335 -24.71 35.37 5.04
N PRO A 336 -25.08 36.24 4.11
CA PRO A 336 -26.29 36.09 3.34
C PRO A 336 -26.29 34.75 2.63
N SER A 337 -27.41 34.02 2.72
CA SER A 337 -27.65 32.75 2.03
C SER A 337 -27.20 32.88 0.56
N GLN A 338 -26.20 32.12 0.18
CA GLN A 338 -25.78 32.02 -1.22
C GLN A 338 -27.00 31.50 -2.04
N PRO A 339 -27.21 32.01 -3.25
CA PRO A 339 -28.24 31.48 -4.13
C PRO A 339 -28.04 29.98 -4.28
N GLY A 340 -29.07 29.18 -4.08
CA GLY A 340 -29.02 27.73 -4.13
C GLY A 340 -28.44 27.26 -5.46
N MET A 341 -27.61 26.22 -5.41
CA MET A 341 -26.95 25.62 -6.59
C MET A 341 -27.97 25.34 -7.70
N GLY A 342 -27.70 25.85 -8.91
CA GLY A 342 -28.52 25.58 -10.09
C GLY A 342 -28.07 24.30 -10.82
N ARG A 343 -28.99 23.64 -11.57
CA ARG A 343 -28.65 22.46 -12.39
C ARG A 343 -27.57 22.74 -13.44
N SER A 344 -27.42 23.98 -13.89
CA SER A 344 -26.33 24.40 -14.80
C SER A 344 -24.98 24.38 -14.14
N GLU A 345 -24.90 24.78 -12.88
CA GLU A 345 -23.67 24.74 -12.08
C GLU A 345 -23.25 23.28 -11.77
N LEU A 346 -24.24 22.44 -11.43
CA LEU A 346 -24.02 21.02 -11.23
C LEU A 346 -23.45 20.34 -12.47
N ARG A 347 -24.05 20.60 -13.65
CA ARG A 347 -23.55 20.09 -14.93
C ARG A 347 -22.15 20.61 -15.28
N ARG A 348 -21.86 21.86 -14.94
CA ARG A 348 -20.52 22.44 -15.14
C ARG A 348 -19.47 21.76 -14.27
N ALA A 349 -19.76 21.56 -12.97
CA ALA A 349 -18.86 20.84 -12.06
C ALA A 349 -18.56 19.41 -12.55
N ARG A 350 -19.60 18.67 -13.00
CA ARG A 350 -19.44 17.32 -13.57
C ARG A 350 -18.64 17.33 -14.87
N SER A 351 -18.87 18.29 -15.77
CA SER A 351 -18.10 18.42 -17.01
C SER A 351 -16.62 18.73 -16.76
N GLU A 352 -16.35 19.57 -15.76
CA GLU A 352 -14.98 19.89 -15.33
C GLU A 352 -14.29 18.65 -14.73
N ALA A 353 -14.98 17.96 -13.81
CA ALA A 353 -14.47 16.71 -13.22
C ALA A 353 -14.22 15.65 -14.31
N GLY A 354 -15.12 15.49 -15.27
CA GLY A 354 -14.93 14.56 -16.39
C GLY A 354 -13.69 14.86 -17.25
N ARG A 355 -13.35 16.14 -17.46
CA ARG A 355 -12.10 16.54 -18.12
C ARG A 355 -10.88 16.20 -17.28
N LEU A 356 -10.96 16.41 -15.96
CA LEU A 356 -9.88 16.07 -15.03
C LEU A 356 -9.68 14.55 -14.97
N VAL A 357 -10.75 13.76 -14.92
CA VAL A 357 -10.71 12.29 -14.99
C VAL A 357 -10.07 11.80 -16.28
N SER A 358 -10.46 12.36 -17.44
CA SER A 358 -9.86 11.99 -18.73
C SER A 358 -8.37 12.31 -18.84
N SER A 359 -7.90 13.31 -18.05
CA SER A 359 -6.48 13.64 -17.87
C SER A 359 -5.84 12.89 -16.70
N SER A 360 -6.54 11.91 -16.13
CA SER A 360 -6.14 11.12 -14.95
C SER A 360 -5.82 11.98 -13.69
N ARG A 361 -6.43 13.14 -13.54
CA ARG A 361 -6.28 14.07 -12.40
C ARG A 361 -7.40 13.82 -11.39
N TYR A 362 -7.47 12.58 -10.84
CA TYR A 362 -8.60 12.10 -10.04
C TYR A 362 -8.79 12.87 -8.73
N GLY A 363 -7.70 13.25 -8.02
CA GLY A 363 -7.81 14.03 -6.80
C GLY A 363 -8.43 15.40 -7.02
N GLN A 364 -8.05 16.09 -8.11
CA GLN A 364 -8.66 17.38 -8.44
C GLN A 364 -10.12 17.22 -8.90
N ALA A 365 -10.43 16.12 -9.61
CA ALA A 365 -11.81 15.79 -9.93
C ALA A 365 -12.64 15.55 -8.66
N ALA A 366 -12.09 14.81 -7.69
CA ALA A 366 -12.74 14.57 -6.40
C ALA A 366 -12.97 15.87 -5.63
N GLU A 367 -12.01 16.81 -5.60
CA GLU A 367 -12.17 18.13 -4.97
C GLU A 367 -13.32 18.94 -5.60
N VAL A 368 -13.37 19.01 -6.94
CA VAL A 368 -14.43 19.71 -7.68
C VAL A 368 -15.80 19.09 -7.39
N LEU A 369 -15.90 17.75 -7.41
CA LEU A 369 -17.16 17.04 -7.15
C LEU A 369 -17.57 17.18 -5.68
N ALA A 370 -16.65 17.05 -4.72
CA ALA A 370 -16.92 17.18 -3.29
C ALA A 370 -17.47 18.56 -2.94
N ALA A 371 -16.92 19.63 -3.53
CA ALA A 371 -17.41 20.99 -3.36
C ALA A 371 -18.86 21.18 -3.86
N ALA A 372 -19.27 20.41 -4.87
CA ALA A 372 -20.60 20.51 -5.47
C ALA A 372 -21.67 19.60 -4.82
N VAL A 373 -21.27 18.45 -4.21
CA VAL A 373 -22.18 17.43 -3.69
C VAL A 373 -23.10 18.00 -2.59
N ARG A 374 -22.56 18.64 -1.56
CA ARG A 374 -23.36 19.19 -0.45
C ARG A 374 -24.37 20.26 -0.91
N PRO A 375 -23.97 21.28 -1.69
CA PRO A 375 -24.90 22.24 -2.27
C PRO A 375 -26.00 21.58 -3.14
N ALA A 376 -25.63 20.56 -3.93
CA ALA A 376 -26.56 19.83 -4.77
C ALA A 376 -27.60 19.04 -3.95
N ILE A 377 -27.17 18.33 -2.90
CA ILE A 377 -28.08 17.62 -1.97
C ILE A 377 -29.06 18.59 -1.33
N ASN A 378 -28.61 19.77 -0.89
CA ASN A 378 -29.45 20.78 -0.28
C ASN A 378 -30.49 21.40 -1.25
N ALA A 379 -30.12 21.50 -2.52
CA ALA A 379 -30.97 22.10 -3.55
C ALA A 379 -31.98 21.13 -4.17
N PHE A 380 -31.62 19.86 -4.36
CA PHE A 380 -32.37 18.89 -5.16
C PHE A 380 -32.79 17.64 -4.37
N GLY A 381 -32.21 17.40 -3.19
CA GLY A 381 -32.41 16.17 -2.42
C GLY A 381 -31.35 15.11 -2.72
N ARG A 382 -31.23 14.09 -1.80
CA ARG A 382 -30.20 13.05 -1.85
C ARG A 382 -30.37 12.06 -3.01
N THR A 383 -31.60 11.87 -3.45
CA THR A 383 -32.01 10.84 -4.42
C THR A 383 -32.33 11.41 -5.81
N ASP A 384 -32.20 12.73 -6.00
CA ASP A 384 -32.29 13.35 -7.33
C ASP A 384 -31.25 12.71 -8.27
N GLU A 385 -31.64 12.38 -9.50
CA GLU A 385 -30.82 11.64 -10.47
C GLU A 385 -29.46 12.32 -10.72
N ASP A 386 -29.43 13.65 -10.86
CA ASP A 386 -28.18 14.38 -11.07
C ASP A 386 -27.30 14.38 -9.81
N VAL A 387 -27.94 14.37 -8.61
CA VAL A 387 -27.22 14.28 -7.32
C VAL A 387 -26.65 12.87 -7.10
N VAL A 388 -27.42 11.84 -7.37
CA VAL A 388 -26.95 10.45 -7.32
C VAL A 388 -25.75 10.26 -8.24
N ARG A 389 -25.82 10.82 -9.44
CA ARG A 389 -24.75 10.71 -10.44
C ARG A 389 -23.48 11.42 -10.02
N ILE A 390 -23.56 12.65 -9.47
CA ILE A 390 -22.35 13.36 -9.01
C ILE A 390 -21.74 12.69 -7.78
N ARG A 391 -22.54 12.10 -6.89
CA ARG A 391 -22.06 11.32 -5.73
C ARG A 391 -21.32 10.06 -6.17
N LEU A 392 -21.84 9.37 -7.19
CA LEU A 392 -21.16 8.21 -7.77
C LEU A 392 -19.83 8.63 -8.41
N GLU A 393 -19.85 9.68 -9.23
CA GLU A 393 -18.62 10.23 -9.85
C GLU A 393 -17.59 10.66 -8.81
N LEU A 394 -18.02 11.20 -7.66
CA LEU A 394 -17.12 11.52 -6.53
C LEU A 394 -16.51 10.24 -5.93
N ALA A 395 -17.34 9.24 -5.62
CA ALA A 395 -16.88 7.99 -5.04
C ALA A 395 -15.91 7.26 -6.00
N ASP A 396 -16.22 7.26 -7.30
CA ASP A 396 -15.34 6.70 -8.34
C ASP A 396 -14.02 7.49 -8.45
N ALA A 397 -14.05 8.82 -8.39
CA ALA A 397 -12.84 9.64 -8.43
C ALA A 397 -11.94 9.39 -7.20
N LEU A 398 -12.52 9.27 -6.00
CA LEU A 398 -11.80 8.91 -4.78
C LEU A 398 -11.19 7.50 -4.89
N PHE A 399 -11.94 6.55 -5.43
CA PHE A 399 -11.46 5.19 -5.67
C PHE A 399 -10.27 5.16 -6.63
N GLU A 400 -10.39 5.85 -7.76
CA GLU A 400 -9.32 5.92 -8.79
C GLU A 400 -8.10 6.74 -8.30
N GLU A 401 -8.30 7.67 -7.35
CA GLU A 401 -7.23 8.37 -6.66
C GLU A 401 -6.46 7.46 -5.69
N GLY A 402 -7.10 6.38 -5.19
CA GLY A 402 -6.59 5.48 -4.17
C GLY A 402 -6.97 5.87 -2.74
N ASP A 403 -7.79 6.90 -2.56
CA ASP A 403 -8.35 7.27 -1.26
C ASP A 403 -9.53 6.35 -0.90
N TYR A 404 -9.22 5.09 -0.63
CA TYR A 404 -10.22 4.07 -0.29
C TYR A 404 -10.93 4.36 1.03
N ARG A 405 -10.27 5.07 1.97
CA ARG A 405 -10.88 5.46 3.25
C ARG A 405 -12.03 6.44 3.06
N SER A 406 -11.89 7.38 2.16
CA SER A 406 -12.96 8.34 1.82
C SER A 406 -13.95 7.76 0.81
N ALA A 407 -13.52 6.89 -0.09
CA ALA A 407 -14.37 6.25 -1.08
C ALA A 407 -15.38 5.28 -0.45
N ALA A 408 -14.99 4.47 0.56
CA ALA A 408 -15.86 3.48 1.18
C ALA A 408 -17.14 4.11 1.75
N PRO A 409 -17.10 5.10 2.66
CA PRO A 409 -18.32 5.73 3.18
C PRO A 409 -19.11 6.47 2.09
N ALA A 410 -18.45 7.04 1.07
CA ALA A 410 -19.17 7.69 -0.03
C ALA A 410 -20.03 6.70 -0.83
N TYR A 411 -19.51 5.49 -1.10
CA TYR A 411 -20.30 4.42 -1.72
C TYR A 411 -21.38 3.87 -0.78
N GLU A 412 -21.10 3.71 0.52
CA GLU A 412 -22.07 3.22 1.51
C GLU A 412 -23.28 4.15 1.61
N GLU A 413 -23.06 5.45 1.83
CA GLU A 413 -24.13 6.44 1.90
C GLU A 413 -24.94 6.50 0.59
N LEU A 414 -24.28 6.38 -0.55
CA LEU A 414 -24.97 6.34 -1.84
C LEU A 414 -25.82 5.08 -1.97
N ALA A 415 -25.29 3.92 -1.57
CA ALA A 415 -25.99 2.65 -1.63
C ALA A 415 -27.25 2.64 -0.74
N GLU A 416 -27.14 3.20 0.46
CA GLU A 416 -28.28 3.32 1.40
C GLU A 416 -29.40 4.20 0.83
N ASP A 417 -29.05 5.40 0.34
CA ASP A 417 -30.05 6.33 -0.22
C ASP A 417 -30.73 5.75 -1.47
N VAL A 418 -29.95 5.12 -2.37
CA VAL A 418 -30.49 4.46 -3.58
C VAL A 418 -31.34 3.25 -3.23
N ALA A 419 -30.93 2.44 -2.23
CA ALA A 419 -31.71 1.28 -1.79
C ALA A 419 -33.07 1.67 -1.19
N GLN A 420 -33.14 2.81 -0.51
CA GLN A 420 -34.41 3.30 0.05
C GLN A 420 -35.39 3.72 -1.04
N GLU A 421 -34.91 4.28 -2.15
CA GLU A 421 -35.79 4.80 -3.22
C GLU A 421 -36.07 3.77 -4.32
N GLN A 422 -35.06 3.04 -4.77
CA GLN A 422 -35.15 2.12 -5.91
C GLN A 422 -35.23 0.64 -5.48
N GLY A 423 -35.15 0.39 -4.17
CA GLY A 423 -35.11 -0.93 -3.60
C GLY A 423 -33.68 -1.47 -3.39
N PRO A 424 -33.51 -2.39 -2.41
CA PRO A 424 -32.20 -2.93 -2.01
C PRO A 424 -31.51 -3.76 -3.09
N HIS A 425 -32.24 -4.22 -4.10
CA HIS A 425 -31.75 -5.03 -5.22
C HIS A 425 -31.51 -4.22 -6.49
N SER A 426 -31.64 -2.88 -6.45
CA SER A 426 -31.32 -2.05 -7.61
C SER A 426 -29.86 -2.21 -8.01
N GLU A 427 -29.58 -2.20 -9.31
CA GLU A 427 -28.24 -2.43 -9.85
C GLU A 427 -27.22 -1.45 -9.27
N LEU A 428 -27.60 -0.18 -9.11
CA LEU A 428 -26.75 0.86 -8.56
C LEU A 428 -26.47 0.65 -7.07
N ALA A 429 -27.48 0.25 -6.26
CA ALA A 429 -27.26 -0.05 -4.84
C ALA A 429 -26.32 -1.25 -4.66
N LEU A 430 -26.53 -2.34 -5.40
CA LEU A 430 -25.67 -3.51 -5.36
C LEU A 430 -24.24 -3.21 -5.85
N HIS A 431 -24.10 -2.37 -6.89
CA HIS A 431 -22.81 -1.91 -7.40
C HIS A 431 -22.06 -1.09 -6.34
N SER A 432 -22.73 -0.10 -5.74
CA SER A 432 -22.12 0.78 -4.73
C SER A 432 -21.70 -0.01 -3.49
N ARG A 433 -22.51 -0.98 -3.03
CA ARG A 433 -22.14 -1.87 -1.91
C ARG A 433 -20.93 -2.75 -2.22
N LEU A 434 -20.83 -3.26 -3.44
CA LEU A 434 -19.65 -4.02 -3.87
C LEU A 434 -18.39 -3.16 -3.86
N ARG A 435 -18.50 -1.91 -4.36
CA ARG A 435 -17.37 -0.96 -4.37
C ARG A 435 -16.95 -0.57 -2.96
N ALA A 436 -17.91 -0.32 -2.05
CA ALA A 436 -17.62 -0.04 -0.64
C ALA A 436 -16.85 -1.17 0.04
N ALA A 437 -17.34 -2.42 -0.10
CA ALA A 437 -16.66 -3.59 0.45
C ALA A 437 -15.27 -3.80 -0.16
N THR A 438 -15.11 -3.51 -1.47
CA THR A 438 -13.81 -3.53 -2.14
C THR A 438 -12.86 -2.51 -1.56
N CYS A 439 -13.30 -1.27 -1.31
CA CYS A 439 -12.49 -0.24 -0.66
C CYS A 439 -12.01 -0.72 0.71
N ARG A 440 -12.92 -1.28 1.55
CA ARG A 440 -12.58 -1.79 2.88
C ARG A 440 -11.53 -2.89 2.84
N ALA A 441 -11.65 -3.84 1.90
CA ALA A 441 -10.65 -4.88 1.69
C ALA A 441 -9.28 -4.27 1.30
N LEU A 442 -9.27 -3.25 0.44
CA LEU A 442 -8.06 -2.60 -0.07
C LEU A 442 -7.30 -1.80 0.99
N PHE A 443 -7.98 -1.23 1.99
CA PHE A 443 -7.28 -0.56 3.09
C PHE A 443 -7.16 -1.40 4.39
N GLY A 444 -7.45 -2.72 4.30
CA GLY A 444 -7.09 -3.70 5.34
C GLY A 444 -8.21 -4.07 6.31
N GLU A 445 -9.43 -3.52 6.19
CA GLU A 445 -10.60 -3.93 7.00
C GLU A 445 -11.24 -5.21 6.45
N THR A 446 -10.45 -6.28 6.35
CA THR A 446 -10.83 -7.53 5.69
C THR A 446 -12.06 -8.21 6.31
N SER A 447 -12.18 -8.20 7.64
CA SER A 447 -13.32 -8.80 8.33
C SER A 447 -14.63 -8.08 8.02
N GLU A 448 -14.60 -6.74 7.96
CA GLU A 448 -15.76 -5.93 7.61
C GLU A 448 -16.13 -6.09 6.14
N ALA A 449 -15.12 -6.11 5.25
CA ALA A 449 -15.31 -6.36 3.83
C ALA A 449 -15.99 -7.72 3.59
N LEU A 450 -15.53 -8.78 4.25
CA LEU A 450 -16.15 -10.12 4.17
C LEU A 450 -17.61 -10.10 4.61
N ARG A 451 -17.91 -9.47 5.74
CA ARG A 451 -19.29 -9.36 6.25
C ARG A 451 -20.21 -8.67 5.22
N GLN A 452 -19.73 -7.58 4.59
CA GLN A 452 -20.47 -6.85 3.57
C GLN A 452 -20.65 -7.67 2.28
N LEU A 453 -19.62 -8.36 1.82
CA LEU A 453 -19.68 -9.20 0.62
C LEU A 453 -20.59 -10.41 0.82
N GLU A 454 -20.57 -11.06 1.98
CA GLU A 454 -21.47 -12.17 2.32
C GLU A 454 -22.95 -11.74 2.37
N ALA A 455 -23.22 -10.54 2.89
CA ALA A 455 -24.56 -9.96 2.81
C ALA A 455 -24.96 -9.71 1.34
N LEU A 456 -24.05 -9.15 0.55
CA LEU A 456 -24.28 -8.83 -0.86
C LEU A 456 -24.53 -10.10 -1.71
N VAL A 457 -23.87 -11.25 -1.40
CA VAL A 457 -24.15 -12.52 -2.09
C VAL A 457 -25.59 -12.96 -1.85
N ARG A 458 -26.11 -12.84 -0.63
CA ARG A 458 -27.50 -13.20 -0.34
C ARG A 458 -28.46 -12.36 -1.18
N ASP A 459 -28.27 -11.05 -1.20
CA ASP A 459 -29.11 -10.13 -1.96
C ASP A 459 -29.01 -10.36 -3.48
N LYS A 460 -27.80 -10.60 -4.01
CA LYS A 460 -27.62 -10.93 -5.44
C LYS A 460 -28.22 -12.31 -5.79
N THR A 461 -28.14 -13.26 -4.89
CA THR A 461 -28.77 -14.59 -5.08
C THR A 461 -30.29 -14.47 -5.14
N GLU A 462 -30.87 -13.64 -4.29
CA GLU A 462 -32.30 -13.35 -4.29
C GLU A 462 -32.74 -12.61 -5.57
N ALA A 463 -31.98 -11.63 -6.01
CA ALA A 463 -32.31 -10.79 -7.17
C ALA A 463 -32.08 -11.49 -8.51
N PHE A 464 -31.00 -12.27 -8.67
CA PHE A 464 -30.55 -12.80 -9.97
C PHE A 464 -30.44 -14.34 -10.00
N GLY A 465 -30.53 -15.02 -8.86
CA GLY A 465 -30.37 -16.45 -8.75
C GLY A 465 -28.93 -16.89 -8.44
N THR A 466 -28.80 -18.16 -8.04
CA THR A 466 -27.52 -18.79 -7.65
C THR A 466 -26.57 -18.96 -8.82
N ASP A 467 -27.09 -19.10 -10.03
CA ASP A 467 -26.36 -19.43 -11.25
C ASP A 467 -25.95 -18.18 -12.06
N ASP A 468 -26.35 -17.00 -11.62
CA ASP A 468 -25.98 -15.74 -12.29
C ASP A 468 -24.46 -15.53 -12.23
N PRO A 469 -23.80 -15.22 -13.36
CA PRO A 469 -22.35 -15.01 -13.41
C PRO A 469 -21.83 -14.00 -12.39
N ARG A 470 -22.62 -12.95 -12.07
CA ARG A 470 -22.27 -11.93 -11.08
C ARG A 470 -22.30 -12.48 -9.65
N THR A 471 -23.21 -13.40 -9.36
CA THR A 471 -23.31 -14.10 -8.06
C THR A 471 -22.15 -15.08 -7.90
N LEU A 472 -21.86 -15.87 -8.95
CA LEU A 472 -20.75 -16.83 -8.94
C LEU A 472 -19.39 -16.11 -8.78
N GLU A 473 -19.18 -14.99 -9.49
CA GLU A 473 -17.97 -14.21 -9.37
C GLU A 473 -17.80 -13.62 -7.97
N LEU A 474 -18.88 -13.11 -7.35
CA LEU A 474 -18.82 -12.59 -6.00
C LEU A 474 -18.50 -13.69 -4.97
N ARG A 475 -19.03 -14.90 -5.12
CA ARG A 475 -18.68 -16.07 -4.29
C ARG A 475 -17.21 -16.47 -4.45
N ARG A 476 -16.66 -16.35 -5.66
CA ARG A 476 -15.23 -16.56 -5.91
C ARG A 476 -14.39 -15.53 -5.14
N GLN A 477 -14.77 -14.25 -5.20
CA GLN A 477 -14.09 -13.16 -4.50
C GLN A 477 -14.11 -13.36 -2.97
N ILE A 478 -15.25 -13.77 -2.41
CA ILE A 478 -15.37 -14.11 -0.99
C ILE A 478 -14.44 -15.25 -0.62
N GLY A 479 -14.44 -16.34 -1.38
CA GLY A 479 -13.55 -17.49 -1.10
C GLY A 479 -12.08 -17.09 -1.08
N LEU A 480 -11.65 -16.25 -2.02
CA LEU A 480 -10.29 -15.72 -2.08
C LEU A 480 -9.98 -14.77 -0.90
N LEU A 481 -10.92 -13.89 -0.55
CA LEU A 481 -10.75 -12.98 0.57
C LEU A 481 -10.72 -13.72 1.92
N GLN A 482 -11.54 -14.77 2.08
CA GLN A 482 -11.51 -15.67 3.25
C GLN A 482 -10.17 -16.38 3.37
N LEU A 483 -9.56 -16.81 2.25
CA LEU A 483 -8.20 -17.36 2.24
C LEU A 483 -7.18 -16.33 2.74
N GLY A 484 -7.25 -15.10 2.24
CA GLY A 484 -6.38 -13.99 2.67
C GLY A 484 -6.52 -13.63 4.14
N ALA A 485 -7.72 -13.79 4.68
CA ALA A 485 -8.01 -13.59 6.09
C ALA A 485 -7.64 -14.81 6.98
N GLY A 486 -6.99 -15.85 6.44
CA GLY A 486 -6.65 -17.06 7.19
C GLY A 486 -7.84 -17.98 7.50
N GLN A 487 -9.04 -17.66 7.03
CA GLN A 487 -10.28 -18.43 7.27
C GLN A 487 -10.35 -19.66 6.33
N ARG A 488 -9.33 -20.51 6.38
CA ARG A 488 -9.13 -21.63 5.43
C ARG A 488 -10.35 -22.54 5.29
N HIS A 489 -10.99 -22.89 6.41
CA HIS A 489 -12.16 -23.77 6.40
C HIS A 489 -13.37 -23.13 5.71
N ALA A 490 -13.66 -21.86 5.99
CA ALA A 490 -14.73 -21.11 5.34
C ALA A 490 -14.47 -20.95 3.83
N ALA A 491 -13.24 -20.63 3.46
CA ALA A 491 -12.82 -20.52 2.07
C ALA A 491 -12.97 -21.87 1.31
N GLU A 492 -12.55 -22.98 1.94
CA GLU A 492 -12.71 -24.32 1.33
C GLU A 492 -14.18 -24.67 1.10
N GLN A 493 -15.06 -24.35 2.05
CA GLN A 493 -16.51 -24.55 1.89
C GLN A 493 -17.07 -23.68 0.76
N THR A 494 -16.74 -22.39 0.74
CA THR A 494 -17.21 -21.45 -0.29
C THR A 494 -16.76 -21.88 -1.68
N LEU A 495 -15.46 -22.20 -1.85
CA LEU A 495 -14.88 -22.58 -3.13
C LEU A 495 -15.31 -23.97 -3.59
N THR A 496 -15.52 -24.94 -2.68
CA THR A 496 -16.05 -26.28 -3.03
C THR A 496 -17.48 -26.18 -3.54
N SER A 497 -18.32 -25.41 -2.88
CA SER A 497 -19.69 -25.15 -3.33
C SER A 497 -19.70 -24.45 -4.70
N LEU A 498 -18.86 -23.45 -4.89
CA LEU A 498 -18.70 -22.74 -6.16
C LEU A 498 -18.22 -23.68 -7.29
N LEU A 499 -17.25 -24.57 -7.01
CA LEU A 499 -16.76 -25.55 -7.99
C LEU A 499 -17.86 -26.51 -8.44
N ALA A 500 -18.73 -26.95 -7.53
CA ALA A 500 -19.86 -27.80 -7.86
C ALA A 500 -20.82 -27.10 -8.85
N ASP A 501 -21.13 -25.82 -8.58
CA ASP A 501 -22.01 -25.03 -9.45
C ASP A 501 -21.37 -24.75 -10.83
N LEU A 502 -20.11 -24.31 -10.87
CA LEU A 502 -19.37 -24.08 -12.11
C LEU A 502 -19.23 -25.36 -12.95
N THR A 503 -19.01 -26.52 -12.29
CA THR A 503 -18.91 -27.81 -12.98
C THR A 503 -20.26 -28.23 -13.56
N ARG A 504 -21.36 -27.97 -12.86
CA ARG A 504 -22.71 -28.21 -13.33
C ARG A 504 -23.09 -27.37 -14.53
N LEU A 505 -22.71 -26.06 -14.50
CA LEU A 505 -23.07 -25.09 -15.53
C LEU A 505 -22.18 -25.18 -16.78
N ASN A 506 -20.88 -25.25 -16.60
CA ASN A 506 -19.89 -25.07 -17.65
C ASN A 506 -19.08 -26.35 -17.95
N GLY A 507 -19.20 -27.40 -17.13
CA GLY A 507 -18.41 -28.62 -17.24
C GLY A 507 -17.03 -28.53 -16.53
N ARG A 508 -16.44 -29.71 -16.26
CA ARG A 508 -15.14 -29.82 -15.55
C ARG A 508 -13.94 -29.26 -16.30
N THR A 509 -14.02 -29.20 -17.62
CA THR A 509 -12.91 -28.74 -18.48
C THR A 509 -12.88 -27.24 -18.69
N HIS A 510 -13.93 -26.53 -18.29
CA HIS A 510 -14.02 -25.08 -18.42
C HIS A 510 -12.92 -24.38 -17.60
N PRO A 511 -12.32 -23.30 -18.10
CA PRO A 511 -11.24 -22.58 -17.41
C PRO A 511 -11.58 -22.21 -15.96
N SER A 512 -12.75 -21.65 -15.69
CA SER A 512 -13.19 -21.27 -14.34
C SER A 512 -13.31 -22.47 -13.39
N SER A 513 -13.79 -23.63 -13.89
CA SER A 513 -13.88 -24.85 -13.07
C SER A 513 -12.50 -25.40 -12.74
N LYS A 514 -11.57 -25.38 -13.70
CA LYS A 514 -10.18 -25.81 -13.49
C LYS A 514 -9.46 -24.89 -12.49
N GLU A 515 -9.68 -23.58 -12.60
CA GLU A 515 -9.08 -22.59 -11.70
C GLU A 515 -9.44 -22.89 -10.23
N ILE A 516 -10.74 -23.00 -9.92
CA ILE A 516 -11.21 -23.27 -8.56
C ILE A 516 -10.76 -24.67 -8.09
N SER A 517 -10.74 -25.67 -8.99
CA SER A 517 -10.24 -27.02 -8.67
C SER A 517 -8.75 -27.00 -8.28
N ASN A 518 -7.93 -26.24 -8.99
CA ASN A 518 -6.50 -26.08 -8.69
C ASN A 518 -6.29 -25.36 -7.35
N LEU A 519 -7.05 -24.30 -7.06
CA LEU A 519 -7.03 -23.61 -5.77
C LEU A 519 -7.35 -24.58 -4.61
N LEU A 520 -8.41 -25.37 -4.74
CA LEU A 520 -8.80 -26.34 -3.72
C LEU A 520 -7.77 -27.47 -3.55
N SER A 521 -7.14 -27.92 -4.63
CA SER A 521 -6.08 -28.94 -4.57
C SER A 521 -4.85 -28.42 -3.82
N GLY A 522 -4.48 -27.15 -4.03
CA GLY A 522 -3.41 -26.48 -3.28
C GLY A 522 -3.72 -26.32 -1.79
N LEU A 523 -5.00 -26.16 -1.43
CA LEU A 523 -5.44 -26.06 -0.03
C LEU A 523 -5.39 -27.39 0.72
N ARG A 524 -5.67 -28.51 0.07
CA ARG A 524 -5.77 -29.84 0.72
C ARG A 524 -4.42 -30.48 1.01
N GLY A 525 -3.33 -29.99 0.40
CA GLY A 525 -1.99 -30.61 0.51
C GLY A 525 -1.94 -31.97 -0.21
N PRO A 526 -0.76 -32.57 -0.40
CA PRO A 526 -0.68 -33.95 -0.87
C PRO A 526 -1.29 -34.90 0.18
N GLU A 527 -2.21 -35.79 -0.24
CA GLU A 527 -2.71 -36.87 0.63
C GLU A 527 -1.52 -37.64 1.20
N PRO A 528 -1.50 -37.93 2.53
CA PRO A 528 -0.49 -38.80 3.08
C PRO A 528 -0.64 -40.17 2.46
N ARG A 529 0.41 -40.64 1.75
CA ARG A 529 0.53 -42.01 1.26
C ARG A 529 0.90 -42.93 2.41
#